data_f068f717f60c3ef46ec2e6ceccb8adf2
#
_entry.id   f068f717f60c3ef46ec2e6ceccb8adf2
#
_cell.length_a   1.000
_cell.length_b   1.000
_cell.length_c   1.000
_cell.angle_alpha   90.00
_cell.angle_beta   90.00
_cell.angle_gamma   90.00
#
_symmetry.space_group_name_H-M   'P 1'
#
loop_
_entity.id
_entity.type
_entity.pdbx_description
1 polymer ?
#
loop_
_entity_poly.entity_id
_entity_poly.type
_entity_poly.pdbx_seq_one_letter_code
_entity_poly.pdbx_strand_id
1 'polypeptide(L)'
;MKWQNINQLFVALLVGSFFIITCKHELPGSISGGGDASSGGGSLLPSQTTNCSTDTTYFVNEIQPIINSSCSMSGCHDAVTRAEGVELTSYAKIIRYVTPFNINDSKLYTVSIKTNNDRMPPAPMPALTSLQLSKISKWINQGAFNNQCSGGCDTTNFTYSGAVSIMNDTYCKGCHNPASLGGGIDLSTYASLKVQAANGKYLSSIKHSTGFFAMPKGGSKLSDCQIRQVEKWIQAGMQNN
;
A
#
# COMPACT_ATOMS: atom_id res chain seq x y z
N MET A 1 -43.78 55.44 -23.04
CA MET A 1 -42.88 56.34 -23.72
C MET A 1 -41.70 55.47 -24.11
N LYS A 2 -41.65 54.94 -25.40
CA LYS A 2 -40.93 55.50 -26.55
C LYS A 2 -39.53 55.96 -26.19
N TRP A 3 -38.45 55.36 -26.75
CA TRP A 3 -37.96 55.33 -28.13
C TRP A 3 -36.89 54.26 -28.21
N GLN A 4 -36.82 53.23 -29.03
CA GLN A 4 -36.42 53.08 -30.45
C GLN A 4 -35.20 53.96 -30.88
N ASN A 5 -34.11 53.31 -31.30
CA ASN A 5 -33.61 53.24 -32.70
C ASN A 5 -32.16 52.69 -32.67
N ILE A 6 -31.88 51.61 -33.41
CA ILE A 6 -31.46 51.49 -34.82
C ILE A 6 -30.07 52.16 -35.07
N ASN A 7 -29.06 51.37 -35.36
CA ASN A 7 -28.38 51.23 -36.64
C ASN A 7 -27.06 50.45 -36.53
N GLN A 8 -27.01 49.45 -37.28
CA GLN A 8 -26.31 49.19 -38.55
C GLN A 8 -24.87 48.65 -38.45
N LEU A 9 -24.80 47.44 -38.93
CA LEU A 9 -23.84 46.89 -39.87
C LEU A 9 -22.44 47.53 -39.93
N PHE A 10 -21.44 46.69 -39.59
CA PHE A 10 -20.23 46.56 -40.41
C PHE A 10 -19.82 45.11 -40.42
N VAL A 11 -20.00 44.46 -41.58
CA VAL A 11 -19.43 43.21 -42.02
C VAL A 11 -17.96 43.51 -42.36
N ALA A 12 -17.04 42.98 -41.61
CA ALA A 12 -15.64 42.90 -42.03
C ALA A 12 -15.25 41.42 -42.05
N LEU A 13 -15.24 40.89 -43.27
CA LEU A 13 -14.60 39.63 -43.62
C LEU A 13 -13.08 39.77 -43.37
N LEU A 14 -12.59 39.14 -42.33
CA LEU A 14 -11.16 38.84 -42.19
C LEU A 14 -10.96 37.35 -42.37
N VAL A 15 -10.57 36.97 -43.59
CA VAL A 15 -10.00 35.68 -43.93
C VAL A 15 -8.66 35.56 -43.20
N GLY A 16 -8.65 35.04 -42.02
CA GLY A 16 -7.44 34.70 -41.28
C GLY A 16 -7.06 33.24 -41.56
N SER A 17 -6.00 33.08 -42.30
CA SER A 17 -5.35 31.79 -42.61
C SER A 17 -5.07 31.02 -41.34
N PHE A 18 -5.79 29.90 -41.15
CA PHE A 18 -5.47 28.90 -40.13
C PHE A 18 -4.20 28.15 -40.58
N PHE A 19 -3.05 28.55 -40.07
CA PHE A 19 -1.87 27.71 -40.10
C PHE A 19 -2.07 26.57 -39.13
N ILE A 20 -2.48 25.41 -39.65
CA ILE A 20 -2.45 24.15 -38.92
C ILE A 20 -0.97 23.75 -38.83
N ILE A 21 -0.31 24.09 -37.71
CA ILE A 21 0.97 23.50 -37.34
C ILE A 21 0.66 22.07 -36.86
N THR A 22 0.69 21.13 -37.80
CA THR A 22 0.73 19.70 -37.47
C THR A 22 2.12 19.42 -36.91
N CYS A 23 2.25 19.33 -35.59
CA CYS A 23 3.40 18.67 -34.98
C CYS A 23 3.38 17.20 -35.40
N LYS A 24 4.16 16.86 -36.44
CA LYS A 24 4.52 15.47 -36.71
C LYS A 24 5.44 15.02 -35.58
N HIS A 25 4.92 14.23 -34.66
CA HIS A 25 5.72 13.46 -33.73
C HIS A 25 6.30 12.27 -34.51
N GLU A 26 7.52 12.45 -35.02
CA GLU A 26 8.28 11.29 -35.51
C GLU A 26 8.74 10.49 -34.30
N LEU A 27 8.30 9.24 -34.22
CA LEU A 27 8.82 8.25 -33.26
C LEU A 27 10.28 7.97 -33.64
N PRO A 28 11.27 8.25 -32.79
CA PRO A 28 12.62 7.75 -33.02
C PRO A 28 12.62 6.24 -32.93
N GLY A 29 13.30 5.64 -33.88
CA GLY A 29 13.40 4.19 -34.02
C GLY A 29 13.92 3.49 -32.77
N SER A 30 13.59 2.23 -32.68
CA SER A 30 14.01 1.25 -31.68
C SER A 30 15.50 1.39 -31.33
N ILE A 31 15.79 1.85 -30.12
CA ILE A 31 17.09 1.67 -29.49
C ILE A 31 16.90 0.65 -28.39
N SER A 32 17.41 -0.55 -28.59
CA SER A 32 17.71 -1.51 -27.55
C SER A 32 18.78 -0.91 -26.64
N GLY A 33 18.40 -0.58 -25.40
CA GLY A 33 19.36 -0.09 -24.41
C GLY A 33 18.62 0.45 -23.22
N GLY A 34 18.65 -0.25 -22.08
CA GLY A 34 17.97 0.11 -20.86
C GLY A 34 18.38 1.47 -20.32
N GLY A 35 17.41 2.16 -19.79
CA GLY A 35 17.57 3.39 -19.07
C GLY A 35 16.19 3.98 -18.78
N ASP A 36 15.62 3.62 -17.65
CA ASP A 36 14.35 4.17 -17.18
C ASP A 36 14.53 5.64 -16.78
N ALA A 37 14.16 6.54 -17.69
CA ALA A 37 13.91 7.93 -17.33
C ALA A 37 12.48 8.04 -16.81
N SER A 38 12.30 7.96 -15.50
CA SER A 38 11.04 8.16 -14.80
C SER A 38 10.62 9.62 -14.89
N SER A 39 9.66 9.90 -15.75
CA SER A 39 8.93 11.17 -15.78
C SER A 39 7.94 11.20 -14.62
N GLY A 40 8.06 12.19 -13.74
CA GLY A 40 7.25 12.34 -12.52
C GLY A 40 5.79 12.68 -12.79
N GLY A 41 5.01 11.67 -13.06
CA GLY A 41 3.57 11.69 -13.00
C GLY A 41 3.12 10.47 -12.23
N GLY A 42 2.47 10.66 -11.06
CA GLY A 42 2.06 9.55 -10.20
C GLY A 42 1.13 8.59 -10.92
N SER A 43 1.70 7.50 -11.48
CA SER A 43 0.92 6.44 -12.08
C SER A 43 0.01 5.78 -11.04
N LEU A 44 -1.26 5.65 -11.36
CA LEU A 44 -2.23 4.92 -10.51
C LEU A 44 -1.97 3.40 -10.52
N LEU A 45 -1.26 2.92 -11.53
CA LEU A 45 -0.84 1.52 -11.59
C LEU A 45 0.56 1.37 -10.97
N PRO A 46 0.79 0.30 -10.20
CA PRO A 46 2.10 0.09 -9.59
C PRO A 46 3.15 -0.20 -10.67
N SER A 47 4.30 0.48 -10.56
CA SER A 47 5.48 0.14 -11.35
C SER A 47 6.02 -1.20 -10.88
N GLN A 48 6.13 -2.17 -11.79
CA GLN A 48 6.57 -3.52 -11.47
C GLN A 48 8.07 -3.70 -11.75
N THR A 49 8.74 -4.37 -10.84
CA THR A 49 10.12 -4.83 -11.04
C THR A 49 10.25 -6.29 -10.64
N THR A 50 11.08 -7.03 -11.36
CA THR A 50 11.44 -8.42 -11.04
C THR A 50 12.71 -8.51 -10.22
N ASN A 51 13.56 -7.49 -10.25
CA ASN A 51 14.76 -7.37 -9.43
C ASN A 51 14.44 -6.55 -8.19
N CYS A 52 14.06 -7.22 -7.10
CA CYS A 52 13.74 -6.54 -5.84
C CYS A 52 15.01 -6.12 -5.12
N SER A 53 15.21 -4.82 -4.99
CA SER A 53 16.28 -4.28 -4.16
C SER A 53 15.89 -4.34 -2.69
N THR A 54 16.79 -4.82 -1.84
CA THR A 54 16.65 -4.76 -0.36
C THR A 54 16.65 -3.33 0.18
N ASP A 55 17.17 -2.40 -0.62
CA ASP A 55 17.22 -0.98 -0.27
C ASP A 55 15.96 -0.21 -0.69
N THR A 56 15.04 -0.84 -1.40
CA THR A 56 13.78 -0.23 -1.82
C THR A 56 12.63 -0.75 -0.99
N THR A 57 11.80 0.17 -0.49
CA THR A 57 10.51 -0.19 0.12
C THR A 57 9.41 -0.11 -0.95
N TYR A 58 8.70 -1.20 -1.13
CA TYR A 58 7.69 -1.33 -2.17
C TYR A 58 6.29 -1.09 -1.61
N PHE A 59 5.56 -0.16 -2.23
CA PHE A 59 4.23 0.22 -1.77
C PHE A 59 3.29 -0.99 -1.69
N VAL A 60 3.14 -1.74 -2.77
CA VAL A 60 2.17 -2.86 -2.84
C VAL A 60 2.54 -4.00 -1.90
N ASN A 61 3.84 -4.28 -1.75
CA ASN A 61 4.31 -5.43 -0.98
C ASN A 61 4.43 -5.14 0.52
N GLU A 62 4.66 -3.89 0.90
CA GLU A 62 5.05 -3.55 2.26
C GLU A 62 4.17 -2.47 2.90
N ILE A 63 3.88 -1.38 2.19
CA ILE A 63 3.16 -0.24 2.76
C ILE A 63 1.65 -0.47 2.75
N GLN A 64 1.10 -0.85 1.62
CA GLN A 64 -0.35 -1.09 1.50
C GLN A 64 -0.86 -2.15 2.47
N PRO A 65 -0.15 -3.28 2.69
CA PRO A 65 -0.56 -4.25 3.71
C PRO A 65 -0.54 -3.69 5.14
N ILE A 66 0.44 -2.89 5.51
CA ILE A 66 0.49 -2.21 6.82
C ILE A 66 -0.73 -1.28 6.96
N ILE A 67 -1.01 -0.47 5.95
CA ILE A 67 -2.16 0.45 5.97
C ILE A 67 -3.48 -0.34 6.05
N ASN A 68 -3.63 -1.41 5.27
CA ASN A 68 -4.83 -2.23 5.26
C ASN A 68 -5.09 -2.88 6.62
N SER A 69 -4.04 -3.40 7.27
CA SER A 69 -4.17 -4.11 8.54
C SER A 69 -4.27 -3.20 9.76
N SER A 70 -3.82 -1.94 9.67
CA SER A 70 -3.72 -1.04 10.83
C SER A 70 -4.56 0.23 10.71
N CYS A 71 -4.91 0.67 9.51
CA CYS A 71 -5.56 1.96 9.29
C CYS A 71 -6.91 1.85 8.56
N SER A 72 -6.99 1.08 7.45
CA SER A 72 -8.19 0.98 6.62
C SER A 72 -9.10 -0.19 6.97
N MET A 73 -9.06 -0.61 8.23
CA MET A 73 -9.99 -1.61 8.78
C MET A 73 -11.43 -1.07 8.80
N SER A 74 -12.39 -2.01 8.81
CA SER A 74 -13.82 -1.68 9.01
C SER A 74 -14.01 -0.89 10.30
N GLY A 75 -14.73 0.20 10.22
CA GLY A 75 -14.92 1.13 11.34
C GLY A 75 -13.85 2.22 11.47
N CYS A 76 -12.84 2.22 10.59
CA CYS A 76 -11.74 3.18 10.58
C CYS A 76 -11.71 3.95 9.24
N HIS A 77 -10.59 3.89 8.52
CA HIS A 77 -10.40 4.61 7.25
C HIS A 77 -10.68 3.73 6.03
N ASP A 78 -11.64 2.83 6.13
CA ASP A 78 -12.13 2.01 5.01
C ASP A 78 -13.02 2.82 4.05
N ALA A 79 -13.43 2.19 2.93
CA ALA A 79 -14.24 2.84 1.90
C ALA A 79 -15.66 3.22 2.36
N VAL A 80 -16.16 2.60 3.43
CA VAL A 80 -17.52 2.81 3.95
C VAL A 80 -17.51 3.84 5.08
N THR A 81 -16.74 3.56 6.14
CA THR A 81 -16.72 4.37 7.37
C THR A 81 -16.07 5.72 7.16
N ARG A 82 -14.89 5.77 6.54
CA ARG A 82 -14.13 7.00 6.28
C ARG A 82 -14.06 7.90 7.51
N ALA A 83 -13.61 7.34 8.63
CA ALA A 83 -13.50 8.09 9.88
C ALA A 83 -12.81 9.45 9.63
N GLU A 84 -13.36 10.55 10.15
CA GLU A 84 -12.90 11.92 9.90
C GLU A 84 -12.83 12.30 8.40
N GLY A 85 -13.61 11.66 7.54
CA GLY A 85 -13.58 11.87 6.08
C GLY A 85 -12.34 11.29 5.37
N VAL A 86 -11.50 10.55 6.09
CA VAL A 86 -10.26 9.99 5.57
C VAL A 86 -10.50 8.57 5.06
N GLU A 87 -10.08 8.31 3.82
CA GLU A 87 -10.09 6.99 3.20
C GLU A 87 -8.66 6.59 2.85
N LEU A 88 -8.21 5.38 3.24
CA LEU A 88 -6.85 4.89 3.04
C LEU A 88 -6.81 3.52 2.33
N THR A 89 -7.74 3.28 1.41
CA THR A 89 -7.92 1.97 0.74
C THR A 89 -7.10 1.77 -0.53
N SER A 90 -6.48 2.82 -1.05
CA SER A 90 -5.70 2.76 -2.29
C SER A 90 -4.54 3.75 -2.27
N TYR A 91 -3.55 3.53 -3.15
CA TYR A 91 -2.44 4.47 -3.31
C TYR A 91 -2.92 5.91 -3.53
N ALA A 92 -3.89 6.12 -4.43
CA ALA A 92 -4.42 7.44 -4.76
C ALA A 92 -5.08 8.15 -3.56
N LYS A 93 -5.59 7.40 -2.60
CA LYS A 93 -6.16 7.92 -1.36
C LYS A 93 -5.09 8.17 -0.30
N ILE A 94 -4.14 7.26 -0.17
CA ILE A 94 -3.05 7.32 0.81
C ILE A 94 -2.09 8.47 0.51
N ILE A 95 -1.70 8.66 -0.75
CA ILE A 95 -0.72 9.68 -1.15
C ILE A 95 -1.17 11.12 -0.83
N ARG A 96 -2.44 11.37 -0.64
CA ARG A 96 -2.98 12.68 -0.22
C ARG A 96 -2.52 13.11 1.18
N TYR A 97 -2.04 12.17 1.98
CA TYR A 97 -1.56 12.38 3.34
C TYR A 97 -0.05 12.22 3.46
N VAL A 98 0.63 12.27 2.32
CA VAL A 98 2.08 12.06 2.21
C VAL A 98 2.68 13.17 1.36
N THR A 99 3.74 13.77 1.85
CA THR A 99 4.62 14.66 1.07
C THR A 99 5.85 13.85 0.69
N PRO A 100 6.00 13.44 -0.59
CA PRO A 100 7.15 12.66 -1.04
C PRO A 100 8.47 13.33 -0.63
N PHE A 101 9.44 12.53 -0.23
CA PHE A 101 10.78 12.96 0.24
C PHE A 101 10.76 13.79 1.55
N ASN A 102 9.60 14.03 2.17
CA ASN A 102 9.50 14.82 3.38
C ASN A 102 8.62 14.12 4.43
N ILE A 103 9.27 13.44 5.36
CA ILE A 103 8.62 12.69 6.43
C ILE A 103 7.90 13.62 7.43
N ASN A 104 8.45 14.83 7.66
CA ASN A 104 7.93 15.75 8.67
C ASN A 104 6.62 16.40 8.23
N ASP A 105 6.41 16.58 6.93
CA ASP A 105 5.18 17.11 6.34
C ASP A 105 4.21 16.01 5.91
N SER A 106 4.57 14.75 6.13
CA SER A 106 3.71 13.60 5.81
C SER A 106 2.79 13.28 6.98
N LYS A 107 1.50 13.69 6.87
CA LYS A 107 0.51 13.49 7.92
C LYS A 107 0.35 12.01 8.29
N LEU A 108 0.40 11.11 7.30
CA LEU A 108 0.36 9.67 7.52
C LEU A 108 1.39 9.22 8.56
N TYR A 109 2.62 9.71 8.48
CA TYR A 109 3.70 9.37 9.41
C TYR A 109 3.57 10.13 10.73
N THR A 110 3.37 11.44 10.66
CA THR A 110 3.40 12.29 11.87
C THR A 110 2.29 11.96 12.87
N VAL A 111 1.11 11.52 12.42
CA VAL A 111 0.05 11.05 13.34
C VAL A 111 0.37 9.67 13.91
N SER A 112 1.12 8.84 13.17
CA SER A 112 1.45 7.47 13.60
C SER A 112 2.51 7.43 14.72
N ILE A 113 3.34 8.48 14.86
CA ILE A 113 4.38 8.57 15.88
C ILE A 113 3.95 9.37 17.13
N LYS A 114 2.75 9.93 17.14
CA LYS A 114 2.23 10.64 18.33
C LYS A 114 2.08 9.69 19.52
N THR A 115 2.19 10.25 20.72
CA THR A 115 2.05 9.52 21.99
C THR A 115 0.80 9.91 22.78
N ASN A 116 0.07 10.94 22.30
CA ASN A 116 -1.16 11.44 22.88
C ASN A 116 -2.40 10.82 22.19
N ASN A 117 -3.59 11.33 22.52
CA ASN A 117 -4.87 10.84 21.99
C ASN A 117 -5.06 11.06 20.47
N ASP A 118 -4.20 11.89 19.85
CA ASP A 118 -4.24 12.08 18.38
C ASP A 118 -3.43 11.02 17.63
N ARG A 119 -2.85 10.06 18.33
CA ARG A 119 -2.09 8.97 17.69
C ARG A 119 -3.00 8.11 16.82
N MET A 120 -2.48 7.72 15.67
CA MET A 120 -3.12 6.72 14.80
C MET A 120 -2.24 5.45 14.70
N PRO A 121 -2.83 4.26 14.82
CA PRO A 121 -4.20 3.95 15.26
C PRO A 121 -4.44 4.43 16.71
N PRO A 122 -5.69 4.85 17.03
CA PRO A 122 -6.01 5.35 18.39
C PRO A 122 -6.05 4.21 19.42
N ALA A 123 -5.84 4.52 20.69
CA ALA A 123 -6.07 3.55 21.76
C ALA A 123 -7.55 3.07 21.75
N PRO A 124 -7.85 1.81 22.04
CA PRO A 124 -6.95 0.77 22.56
C PRO A 124 -6.13 0.02 21.49
N MET A 125 -6.26 0.38 20.22
CA MET A 125 -5.49 -0.26 19.14
C MET A 125 -3.98 -0.09 19.37
N PRO A 126 -3.16 -1.13 19.08
CA PRO A 126 -1.72 -1.02 19.24
C PRO A 126 -1.14 0.05 18.32
N ALA A 127 -0.10 0.71 18.80
CA ALA A 127 0.73 1.56 17.95
C ALA A 127 1.40 0.75 16.85
N LEU A 128 1.75 1.40 15.75
CA LEU A 128 2.60 0.76 14.74
C LEU A 128 3.93 0.36 15.36
N THR A 129 4.43 -0.80 14.96
CA THR A 129 5.75 -1.28 15.41
C THR A 129 6.87 -0.42 14.83
N SER A 130 8.05 -0.45 15.45
CA SER A 130 9.22 0.24 14.93
C SER A 130 9.56 -0.19 13.49
N LEU A 131 9.34 -1.47 13.16
CA LEU A 131 9.54 -1.98 11.80
C LEU A 131 8.53 -1.36 10.81
N GLN A 132 7.26 -1.29 11.16
CA GLN A 132 6.23 -0.68 10.33
C GLN A 132 6.50 0.82 10.10
N LEU A 133 6.84 1.54 11.16
CA LEU A 133 7.22 2.95 11.08
C LEU A 133 8.46 3.17 10.23
N SER A 134 9.48 2.32 10.36
CA SER A 134 10.70 2.36 9.54
C SER A 134 10.40 2.16 8.06
N LYS A 135 9.51 1.20 7.71
CA LYS A 135 9.09 0.96 6.32
C LYS A 135 8.35 2.17 5.75
N ILE A 136 7.39 2.74 6.49
CA ILE A 136 6.65 3.93 6.05
C ILE A 136 7.60 5.12 5.86
N SER A 137 8.49 5.35 6.82
CA SER A 137 9.51 6.41 6.74
C SER A 137 10.41 6.24 5.52
N LYS A 138 10.93 5.03 5.30
CA LYS A 138 11.82 4.74 4.17
C LYS A 138 11.10 4.95 2.84
N TRP A 139 9.87 4.47 2.71
CA TRP A 139 9.04 4.67 1.52
C TRP A 139 8.81 6.15 1.20
N ILE A 140 8.46 6.96 2.22
CA ILE A 140 8.26 8.41 2.05
C ILE A 140 9.55 9.08 1.59
N ASN A 141 10.68 8.78 2.24
CA ASN A 141 11.98 9.36 1.93
C ASN A 141 12.50 8.92 0.55
N GLN A 142 12.02 7.82 0.02
CA GLN A 142 12.30 7.34 -1.33
C GLN A 142 11.36 7.92 -2.40
N GLY A 143 10.47 8.84 -2.05
CA GLY A 143 9.57 9.51 -2.98
C GLY A 143 8.15 8.98 -2.98
N ALA A 144 7.81 8.09 -2.05
CA ALA A 144 6.46 7.54 -1.86
C ALA A 144 5.86 6.96 -3.15
N PHE A 145 6.66 6.29 -3.98
CA PHE A 145 6.24 5.77 -5.27
C PHE A 145 5.20 4.64 -5.14
N ASN A 146 4.31 4.56 -6.14
CA ASN A 146 3.43 3.41 -6.34
C ASN A 146 4.20 2.30 -7.07
N ASN A 147 4.96 1.53 -6.34
CA ASN A 147 5.85 0.50 -6.86
C ASN A 147 5.51 -0.89 -6.31
N GLN A 148 5.87 -1.90 -7.06
CA GLN A 148 5.67 -3.31 -6.71
C GLN A 148 6.90 -4.11 -7.10
N CYS A 149 7.26 -5.07 -6.27
CA CYS A 149 8.24 -6.09 -6.63
C CYS A 149 7.59 -7.47 -6.78
N SER A 150 7.78 -8.10 -7.94
CA SER A 150 7.26 -9.43 -8.23
C SER A 150 8.25 -10.56 -7.91
N GLY A 151 9.52 -10.21 -7.65
CA GLY A 151 10.58 -11.13 -7.24
C GLY A 151 11.04 -10.86 -5.80
N GLY A 152 12.05 -11.57 -5.34
CA GLY A 152 12.82 -11.17 -4.15
C GLY A 152 12.41 -11.75 -2.82
N CYS A 153 11.52 -12.73 -2.77
CA CYS A 153 11.34 -13.52 -1.56
C CYS A 153 12.28 -14.72 -1.55
N ASP A 154 13.10 -14.81 -0.53
CA ASP A 154 14.03 -15.92 -0.31
C ASP A 154 13.38 -17.04 0.53
N THR A 155 13.04 -18.16 -0.09
CA THR A 155 12.48 -19.32 0.60
C THR A 155 13.48 -20.09 1.45
N THR A 156 14.76 -19.72 1.46
CA THR A 156 15.75 -20.29 2.39
C THR A 156 15.64 -19.63 3.76
N ASN A 157 15.19 -18.37 3.82
CA ASN A 157 14.86 -17.67 5.06
C ASN A 157 13.40 -17.97 5.44
N PHE A 158 13.20 -18.91 6.35
CA PHE A 158 11.89 -19.32 6.86
C PHE A 158 11.84 -19.40 8.39
N THR A 159 12.76 -18.73 9.08
CA THR A 159 12.76 -18.63 10.54
C THR A 159 11.59 -17.80 11.03
N TYR A 160 11.21 -17.97 12.30
CA TYR A 160 10.17 -17.13 12.88
C TYR A 160 10.56 -15.65 12.83
N SER A 161 11.73 -15.30 13.36
CA SER A 161 12.19 -13.90 13.43
C SER A 161 12.53 -13.31 12.07
N GLY A 162 13.09 -14.09 11.15
CA GLY A 162 13.56 -13.62 9.85
C GLY A 162 12.49 -13.48 8.77
N ALA A 163 11.39 -14.22 8.89
CA ALA A 163 10.34 -14.23 7.87
C ALA A 163 8.93 -14.19 8.45
N VAL A 164 8.55 -15.15 9.31
CA VAL A 164 7.16 -15.37 9.69
C VAL A 164 6.63 -14.23 10.56
N SER A 165 7.38 -13.75 11.56
CA SER A 165 6.96 -12.62 12.41
C SER A 165 6.85 -11.33 11.63
N ILE A 166 7.79 -11.08 10.70
CA ILE A 166 7.76 -9.88 9.82
C ILE A 166 6.50 -9.88 8.96
N MET A 167 6.17 -11.03 8.38
CA MET A 167 4.95 -11.21 7.60
C MET A 167 3.71 -11.02 8.46
N ASN A 168 3.69 -11.64 9.64
CA ASN A 168 2.57 -11.53 10.58
C ASN A 168 2.35 -10.09 11.05
N ASP A 169 3.40 -9.35 11.37
CA ASP A 169 3.34 -7.93 11.74
C ASP A 169 2.82 -7.06 10.59
N THR A 170 3.18 -7.40 9.36
CA THR A 170 2.80 -6.64 8.17
C THR A 170 1.34 -6.87 7.77
N TYR A 171 0.87 -8.12 7.81
CA TYR A 171 -0.40 -8.51 7.18
C TYR A 171 -1.51 -8.87 8.18
N CYS A 172 -1.19 -9.27 9.41
CA CYS A 172 -2.14 -9.95 10.29
C CYS A 172 -2.41 -9.21 11.60
N LYS A 173 -1.35 -8.83 12.31
CA LYS A 173 -1.40 -8.36 13.71
C LYS A 173 -2.21 -7.08 13.91
N GLY A 174 -2.32 -6.23 12.89
CA GLY A 174 -3.16 -5.03 12.97
C GLY A 174 -4.63 -5.35 13.27
N CYS A 175 -5.15 -6.44 12.69
CA CYS A 175 -6.52 -6.90 12.94
C CYS A 175 -6.59 -7.99 14.03
N HIS A 176 -5.59 -8.86 14.12
CA HIS A 176 -5.55 -10.01 15.03
C HIS A 176 -4.69 -9.72 16.25
N ASN A 177 -5.16 -8.86 17.13
CA ASN A 177 -4.52 -8.46 18.39
C ASN A 177 -5.56 -8.38 19.52
N PRO A 178 -5.14 -8.29 20.80
CA PRO A 178 -6.07 -8.28 21.94
C PRO A 178 -7.11 -7.16 21.92
N ALA A 179 -6.83 -6.03 21.28
CA ALA A 179 -7.77 -4.92 21.21
C ALA A 179 -8.83 -5.09 20.10
N SER A 180 -8.49 -5.80 19.03
CA SER A 180 -9.36 -5.99 17.86
C SER A 180 -9.97 -7.39 17.81
N LEU A 181 -9.20 -8.43 18.14
CA LEU A 181 -9.58 -9.86 18.09
C LEU A 181 -10.32 -10.23 16.80
N GLY A 182 -9.79 -9.83 15.64
CA GLY A 182 -10.39 -10.13 14.35
C GLY A 182 -10.77 -11.60 14.22
N GLY A 183 -12.07 -11.88 14.09
CA GLY A 183 -12.61 -13.25 14.11
C GLY A 183 -12.36 -14.01 15.42
N GLY A 184 -12.15 -13.33 16.56
CA GLY A 184 -11.85 -13.95 17.85
C GLY A 184 -10.42 -14.49 17.96
N ILE A 185 -9.52 -14.11 17.05
CA ILE A 185 -8.16 -14.65 16.96
C ILE A 185 -7.14 -13.57 17.32
N ASP A 186 -6.23 -13.91 18.23
CA ASP A 186 -5.02 -13.13 18.52
C ASP A 186 -3.82 -13.76 17.84
N LEU A 187 -3.05 -12.97 17.11
CA LEU A 187 -1.78 -13.33 16.46
C LEU A 187 -0.65 -12.40 16.93
N SER A 188 -0.81 -11.71 18.06
CA SER A 188 0.15 -10.71 18.53
C SER A 188 1.45 -11.29 19.06
N THR A 189 1.45 -12.56 19.46
CA THR A 189 2.60 -13.25 20.04
C THR A 189 2.98 -14.49 19.24
N TYR A 190 4.25 -14.95 19.40
CA TYR A 190 4.68 -16.24 18.87
C TYR A 190 3.78 -17.38 19.34
N ALA A 191 3.45 -17.43 20.65
CA ALA A 191 2.65 -18.50 21.22
C ALA A 191 1.25 -18.57 20.59
N SER A 192 0.57 -17.44 20.47
CA SER A 192 -0.77 -17.39 19.87
C SER A 192 -0.74 -17.72 18.36
N LEU A 193 0.26 -17.22 17.63
CA LEU A 193 0.46 -17.58 16.22
C LEU A 193 0.70 -19.07 16.04
N LYS A 194 1.58 -19.67 16.87
CA LYS A 194 1.91 -21.11 16.82
C LYS A 194 0.66 -21.99 16.97
N VAL A 195 -0.27 -21.61 17.85
CA VAL A 195 -1.54 -22.34 18.01
C VAL A 195 -2.34 -22.35 16.72
N GLN A 196 -2.45 -21.22 16.02
CA GLN A 196 -3.19 -21.14 14.75
C GLN A 196 -2.45 -21.80 13.58
N ALA A 197 -1.13 -21.84 13.64
CA ALA A 197 -0.32 -22.59 12.68
C ALA A 197 -0.44 -24.11 12.89
N ALA A 198 -0.38 -24.56 14.15
CA ALA A 198 -0.46 -25.99 14.50
C ALA A 198 -1.83 -26.61 14.16
N ASN A 199 -2.92 -25.85 14.30
CA ASN A 199 -4.26 -26.35 13.93
C ASN A 199 -4.60 -26.17 12.44
N GLY A 200 -3.63 -25.71 11.64
CA GLY A 200 -3.74 -25.54 10.19
C GLY A 200 -4.53 -24.29 9.72
N LYS A 201 -5.18 -23.57 10.62
CA LYS A 201 -6.02 -22.40 10.26
C LYS A 201 -5.20 -21.28 9.65
N TYR A 202 -4.03 -20.97 10.23
CA TYR A 202 -3.16 -19.91 9.74
C TYR A 202 -2.77 -20.15 8.28
N LEU A 203 -2.19 -21.32 7.99
CA LEU A 203 -1.75 -21.67 6.64
C LEU A 203 -2.91 -21.72 5.63
N SER A 204 -4.02 -22.37 6.01
CA SER A 204 -5.17 -22.50 5.12
C SER A 204 -5.81 -21.16 4.78
N SER A 205 -5.88 -20.23 5.74
CA SER A 205 -6.42 -18.88 5.49
C SER A 205 -5.54 -18.06 4.57
N ILE A 206 -4.20 -18.07 4.72
CA ILE A 206 -3.29 -17.30 3.83
C ILE A 206 -3.18 -17.93 2.44
N LYS A 207 -3.45 -19.23 2.30
CA LYS A 207 -3.55 -19.93 1.01
C LYS A 207 -4.88 -19.70 0.30
N HIS A 208 -5.86 -19.11 0.96
CA HIS A 208 -7.24 -19.00 0.51
C HIS A 208 -7.86 -20.36 0.21
N SER A 209 -7.57 -21.36 1.07
CA SER A 209 -8.09 -22.72 0.90
C SER A 209 -9.61 -22.78 1.11
N THR A 210 -10.29 -23.64 0.36
CA THR A 210 -11.73 -23.86 0.49
C THR A 210 -12.11 -24.25 1.92
N GLY A 211 -13.17 -23.63 2.47
CA GLY A 211 -13.63 -23.87 3.84
C GLY A 211 -12.97 -22.99 4.91
N PHE A 212 -12.05 -22.11 4.51
CA PHE A 212 -11.40 -21.13 5.39
C PHE A 212 -11.65 -19.71 4.93
N PHE A 213 -11.68 -18.77 5.87
CA PHE A 213 -11.74 -17.35 5.51
C PHE A 213 -10.44 -16.92 4.87
N ALA A 214 -10.53 -16.34 3.68
CA ALA A 214 -9.38 -15.80 2.96
C ALA A 214 -8.75 -14.63 3.72
N MET A 215 -7.45 -14.72 4.01
CA MET A 215 -6.68 -13.70 4.71
C MET A 215 -5.45 -13.29 3.87
N PRO A 216 -5.09 -12.00 3.89
CA PRO A 216 -5.72 -10.87 4.59
C PRO A 216 -7.13 -10.55 4.06
N LYS A 217 -8.06 -10.24 4.95
CA LYS A 217 -9.45 -9.94 4.58
C LYS A 217 -9.51 -8.67 3.71
N GLY A 218 -10.07 -8.79 2.51
CA GLY A 218 -10.17 -7.68 1.56
C GLY A 218 -8.84 -7.29 0.90
N GLY A 219 -7.75 -7.98 1.22
CA GLY A 219 -6.44 -7.81 0.60
C GLY A 219 -6.12 -8.91 -0.41
N SER A 220 -5.00 -8.73 -1.14
CA SER A 220 -4.48 -9.77 -2.01
C SER A 220 -3.96 -10.96 -1.22
N LYS A 221 -4.07 -12.16 -1.80
CA LYS A 221 -3.39 -13.36 -1.30
C LYS A 221 -1.89 -13.07 -1.13
N LEU A 222 -1.28 -13.61 -0.09
CA LEU A 222 0.17 -13.58 0.05
C LEU A 222 0.83 -14.24 -1.15
N SER A 223 2.05 -13.80 -1.49
CA SER A 223 2.80 -14.44 -2.59
C SER A 223 3.06 -15.91 -2.29
N ASP A 224 3.18 -16.71 -3.34
CA ASP A 224 3.47 -18.15 -3.18
C ASP A 224 4.81 -18.37 -2.44
N CYS A 225 5.75 -17.45 -2.58
CA CYS A 225 7.00 -17.48 -1.84
C CYS A 225 6.79 -17.26 -0.33
N GLN A 226 6.01 -16.26 0.07
CA GLN A 226 5.68 -16.00 1.48
C GLN A 226 4.92 -17.19 2.09
N ILE A 227 3.98 -17.75 1.35
CA ILE A 227 3.26 -18.96 1.77
C ILE A 227 4.25 -20.11 1.95
N ARG A 228 5.21 -20.27 1.05
CA ARG A 228 6.25 -21.30 1.13
C ARG A 228 7.18 -21.13 2.34
N GLN A 229 7.48 -19.89 2.74
CA GLN A 229 8.23 -19.64 3.98
C GLN A 229 7.46 -20.13 5.21
N VAL A 230 6.15 -19.87 5.28
CA VAL A 230 5.29 -20.36 6.36
C VAL A 230 5.20 -21.89 6.36
N GLU A 231 5.01 -22.51 5.19
CA GLU A 231 4.99 -23.98 5.06
C GLU A 231 6.28 -24.60 5.62
N LYS A 232 7.44 -24.07 5.22
CA LYS A 232 8.74 -24.56 5.70
C LYS A 232 8.91 -24.38 7.20
N TRP A 233 8.50 -23.22 7.74
CA TRP A 233 8.54 -22.97 9.19
C TRP A 233 7.66 -23.98 9.96
N ILE A 234 6.46 -24.29 9.45
CA ILE A 234 5.57 -25.29 10.04
C ILE A 234 6.22 -26.67 9.98
N GLN A 235 6.77 -27.07 8.82
CA GLN A 235 7.45 -28.34 8.61
C GLN A 235 8.69 -28.51 9.52
N ALA A 236 9.39 -27.40 9.80
CA ALA A 236 10.53 -27.36 10.71
C ALA A 236 10.15 -27.38 12.20
N GLY A 237 8.85 -27.57 12.53
CA GLY A 237 8.37 -27.66 13.92
C GLY A 237 8.02 -26.33 14.55
N MET A 238 7.82 -25.28 13.75
CA MET A 238 7.37 -23.97 14.23
C MET A 238 8.26 -23.44 15.36
N GLN A 239 9.55 -23.40 15.16
CA GLN A 239 10.50 -22.94 16.18
C GLN A 239 10.47 -21.42 16.34
N ASN A 240 10.77 -20.95 17.57
CA ASN A 240 10.93 -19.52 17.85
C ASN A 240 12.41 -19.13 17.68
N ASN A 241 12.86 -19.03 16.46
CA ASN A 241 14.27 -18.84 16.07
C ASN A 241 14.46 -17.55 15.25
#